data_c64bb54a3b22b95dedb6d6b50ee30250
#
_entry.id   c64bb54a3b22b95dedb6d6b50ee30250
#
_cell.length_a   1.000
_cell.length_b   1.000
_cell.length_c   1.000
_cell.angle_alpha   90.00
_cell.angle_beta   90.00
_cell.angle_gamma   90.00
#
_symmetry.space_group_name_H-M   'P 1'
#
loop_
_entity.id
_entity.type
_entity.pdbx_description
1 polymer ?
#
loop_
_entity_poly.entity_id
_entity_poly.type
_entity_poly.pdbx_seq_one_letter_code
_entity_poly.pdbx_strand_id
1 'polypeptide(L)'
;MDRYLEAVSIALVTEIVKRAIGPDPVKRPWEQQMEKLDLKKARKALFNAPLNRFVPIEVPPLAYLMADGQGDPNAAPEYKLALASLYATAYSVKFACKAKGRDFVVSPLEGLWSAPDPESFTARRKDEWDWTMMIMVPDYIDEEMFLEAKVRSECKLGKLIASLRLETLEEGLCLQALHVGSYDDEGPLLAKLHDEIMPEGGYGFGGRHHEIYLSDPRKTPAEKLRTVIRQPVRKT
;
A
#
# COMPACT_ATOMS: atom_id res chain seq x y z
N MET A 1 -13.49 16.09 15.61
CA MET A 1 -12.47 15.52 16.54
C MET A 1 -11.69 14.34 15.93
N ASP A 2 -12.13 13.82 14.77
CA ASP A 2 -11.54 12.62 14.14
C ASP A 2 -10.27 12.83 13.29
N ARG A 3 -9.98 14.08 12.90
CA ARG A 3 -8.78 14.41 12.08
C ARG A 3 -7.43 14.24 12.79
N TYR A 4 -7.43 14.22 14.13
CA TYR A 4 -6.18 14.14 14.91
C TYR A 4 -5.64 12.70 15.03
N LEU A 5 -6.50 11.69 14.99
CA LEU A 5 -6.10 10.30 15.23
C LEU A 5 -5.50 9.65 13.98
N GLU A 6 -6.01 9.95 12.77
CA GLU A 6 -5.40 9.47 11.51
C GLU A 6 -3.97 10.01 11.32
N ALA A 7 -3.77 11.30 11.63
CA ALA A 7 -2.45 11.93 11.55
C ALA A 7 -1.45 11.38 12.57
N VAL A 8 -1.91 11.01 13.76
CA VAL A 8 -1.05 10.50 14.85
C VAL A 8 -0.51 9.10 14.52
N SER A 9 -1.29 8.23 13.88
CA SER A 9 -0.89 6.85 13.59
C SER A 9 0.33 6.77 12.67
N ILE A 10 0.30 7.51 11.57
CA ILE A 10 1.39 7.48 10.58
C ILE A 10 2.58 8.38 11.02
N ALA A 11 2.33 9.44 11.80
CA ALA A 11 3.39 10.26 12.37
C ALA A 11 4.26 9.45 13.36
N LEU A 12 3.64 8.63 14.20
CA LEU A 12 4.33 7.74 15.12
C LEU A 12 5.18 6.72 14.36
N VAL A 13 4.65 6.15 13.29
CA VAL A 13 5.38 5.21 12.41
C VAL A 13 6.59 5.89 11.77
N THR A 14 6.46 7.13 11.31
CA THR A 14 7.59 7.86 10.70
C THR A 14 8.66 8.21 11.71
N GLU A 15 8.28 8.59 12.94
CA GLU A 15 9.24 8.89 14.01
C GLU A 15 9.95 7.61 14.46
N ILE A 16 9.23 6.50 14.58
CA ILE A 16 9.79 5.18 14.86
C ILE A 16 10.74 4.77 13.72
N VAL A 17 10.32 4.91 12.47
CA VAL A 17 11.14 4.59 11.29
C VAL A 17 12.38 5.48 11.23
N LYS A 18 12.29 6.80 11.48
CA LYS A 18 13.45 7.69 11.54
C LYS A 18 14.42 7.32 12.65
N ARG A 19 13.92 6.99 13.86
CA ARG A 19 14.76 6.50 14.97
C ARG A 19 15.39 5.15 14.65
N ALA A 20 14.66 4.27 13.97
CA ALA A 20 15.13 2.95 13.58
C ALA A 20 16.22 2.99 12.50
N ILE A 21 16.20 4.00 11.61
CA ILE A 21 17.14 4.10 10.47
C ILE A 21 18.44 4.77 10.88
N GLY A 22 18.46 5.62 11.92
CA GLY A 22 19.62 6.44 12.29
C GLY A 22 19.92 7.56 11.28
N PRO A 23 20.95 8.40 11.52
CA PRO A 23 21.36 9.41 10.57
C PRO A 23 21.88 8.76 9.28
N ASP A 24 21.57 9.38 8.15
CA ASP A 24 22.00 8.93 6.81
C ASP A 24 23.53 8.74 6.82
N PRO A 25 24.08 7.57 6.47
CA PRO A 25 25.53 7.37 6.47
C PRO A 25 26.16 8.34 5.46
N VAL A 26 27.34 8.86 5.81
CA VAL A 26 28.11 9.76 4.94
C VAL A 26 28.20 9.18 3.53
N LYS A 27 27.68 9.90 2.54
CA LYS A 27 27.64 9.46 1.13
C LYS A 27 29.06 9.09 0.66
N ARG A 28 29.23 7.86 0.24
CA ARG A 28 30.50 7.39 -0.32
C ARG A 28 30.61 7.87 -1.78
N PRO A 29 31.83 8.14 -2.30
CA PRO A 29 32.00 8.70 -3.65
C PRO A 29 31.31 7.92 -4.79
N TRP A 30 31.18 6.61 -4.68
CA TRP A 30 30.51 5.75 -5.66
C TRP A 30 28.99 5.79 -5.58
N GLU A 31 28.39 6.33 -4.51
CA GLU A 31 26.93 6.48 -4.36
C GLU A 31 26.35 7.57 -5.26
N GLN A 32 27.19 8.44 -5.82
CA GLN A 32 26.75 9.53 -6.70
C GLN A 32 26.37 9.08 -8.11
N GLN A 33 26.69 7.84 -8.53
CA GLN A 33 26.42 7.30 -9.88
C GLN A 33 25.40 6.17 -9.91
N MET A 34 24.84 5.76 -8.76
CA MET A 34 23.86 4.68 -8.72
C MET A 34 22.49 5.15 -9.20
N GLU A 35 22.04 4.58 -10.32
CA GLU A 35 20.66 4.76 -10.76
C GLU A 35 19.71 4.11 -9.74
N LYS A 36 18.76 4.91 -9.28
CA LYS A 36 17.81 4.48 -8.26
C LYS A 36 16.52 4.01 -8.92
N LEU A 37 16.22 2.72 -8.78
CA LEU A 37 14.96 2.17 -9.29
C LEU A 37 13.76 2.81 -8.59
N ASP A 38 12.89 3.46 -9.35
CA ASP A 38 11.62 4.01 -8.89
C ASP A 38 10.49 3.22 -9.58
N LEU A 39 9.89 2.26 -8.84
CA LEU A 39 8.84 1.39 -9.38
C LEU A 39 7.61 2.19 -9.84
N LYS A 40 7.28 3.29 -9.15
CA LYS A 40 6.20 4.19 -9.56
C LYS A 40 6.45 4.82 -10.93
N LYS A 41 7.71 5.13 -11.26
CA LYS A 41 8.10 5.64 -12.57
C LYS A 41 8.23 4.53 -13.61
N ALA A 42 8.86 3.43 -13.24
CA ALA A 42 9.07 2.28 -14.12
C ALA A 42 7.75 1.62 -14.55
N ARG A 43 6.77 1.57 -13.65
CA ARG A 43 5.43 0.99 -13.88
C ARG A 43 4.33 2.06 -13.86
N LYS A 44 4.57 3.19 -14.53
CA LYS A 44 3.74 4.39 -14.49
C LYS A 44 2.24 4.12 -14.69
N ALA A 45 1.87 3.19 -15.55
CA ALA A 45 0.47 2.85 -15.82
C ALA A 45 -0.27 2.37 -14.57
N LEU A 46 0.40 1.65 -13.66
CA LEU A 46 -0.21 1.13 -12.43
C LEU A 46 -0.52 2.22 -11.41
N PHE A 47 0.15 3.37 -11.48
CA PHE A 47 0.03 4.48 -10.53
C PHE A 47 -0.61 5.73 -11.15
N ASN A 48 -1.04 5.66 -12.41
CA ASN A 48 -1.61 6.79 -13.14
C ASN A 48 -2.93 6.37 -13.79
N ALA A 49 -4.03 6.80 -13.20
CA ALA A 49 -5.37 6.55 -13.70
C ALA A 49 -6.09 7.87 -13.99
N PRO A 50 -7.08 7.91 -14.89
CA PRO A 50 -7.87 9.11 -15.13
C PRO A 50 -8.75 9.44 -13.94
N LEU A 51 -8.93 10.75 -13.69
CA LEU A 51 -9.74 11.26 -12.60
C LEU A 51 -11.20 10.82 -12.75
N ASN A 52 -11.75 10.16 -11.72
CA ASN A 52 -13.15 9.74 -11.61
C ASN A 52 -13.70 8.94 -12.81
N ARG A 53 -12.82 8.30 -13.57
CA ARG A 53 -13.19 7.50 -14.73
C ARG A 53 -12.43 6.17 -14.73
N PHE A 54 -13.15 5.07 -14.61
CA PHE A 54 -12.54 3.74 -14.68
C PHE A 54 -12.08 3.39 -16.10
N VAL A 55 -10.89 2.83 -16.17
CA VAL A 55 -10.30 2.28 -17.40
C VAL A 55 -9.74 0.89 -17.13
N PRO A 56 -9.81 -0.02 -18.09
CA PRO A 56 -9.20 -1.34 -17.95
C PRO A 56 -7.67 -1.24 -17.93
N ILE A 57 -7.05 -2.10 -17.14
CA ILE A 57 -5.60 -2.30 -17.08
C ILE A 57 -5.29 -3.76 -16.79
N GLU A 58 -4.25 -4.29 -17.42
CA GLU A 58 -3.68 -5.58 -17.10
C GLU A 58 -2.57 -5.41 -16.07
N VAL A 59 -2.72 -6.03 -14.90
CA VAL A 59 -1.75 -5.97 -13.79
C VAL A 59 -1.00 -7.29 -13.74
N PRO A 60 0.32 -7.28 -14.06
CA PRO A 60 1.12 -8.52 -14.02
C PRO A 60 1.35 -8.96 -12.56
N PRO A 61 1.85 -10.19 -12.34
CA PRO A 61 2.33 -10.59 -11.03
C PRO A 61 3.38 -9.63 -10.49
N LEU A 62 3.21 -9.16 -9.25
CA LEU A 62 4.05 -8.17 -8.59
C LEU A 62 4.41 -8.61 -7.18
N ALA A 63 5.67 -8.38 -6.77
CA ALA A 63 6.15 -8.71 -5.44
C ALA A 63 5.82 -7.61 -4.44
N TYR A 64 5.33 -8.02 -3.26
CA TYR A 64 4.94 -7.13 -2.17
C TYR A 64 5.43 -7.64 -0.82
N LEU A 65 5.77 -6.72 0.06
CA LEU A 65 5.69 -6.96 1.50
C LEU A 65 4.23 -6.76 1.91
N MET A 66 3.64 -7.76 2.59
CA MET A 66 2.24 -7.76 2.98
C MET A 66 2.07 -7.99 4.47
N ALA A 67 1.01 -7.41 5.03
CA ALA A 67 0.61 -7.61 6.42
C ALA A 67 -0.92 -7.58 6.52
N ASP A 68 -1.52 -8.67 7.02
CA ASP A 68 -2.95 -8.80 7.19
C ASP A 68 -3.39 -8.36 8.59
N GLY A 69 -4.63 -7.94 8.68
CA GLY A 69 -5.34 -7.70 9.92
C GLY A 69 -6.82 -7.42 9.70
N GLN A 70 -7.51 -7.08 10.78
CA GLN A 70 -8.95 -6.86 10.80
C GLN A 70 -9.28 -5.65 11.69
N GLY A 71 -10.45 -5.07 11.46
CA GLY A 71 -11.02 -3.99 12.28
C GLY A 71 -10.75 -2.60 11.74
N ASP A 72 -11.25 -1.60 12.47
CA ASP A 72 -11.17 -0.19 12.07
C ASP A 72 -9.70 0.29 11.99
N PRO A 73 -9.20 0.68 10.80
CA PRO A 73 -7.83 1.16 10.63
C PRO A 73 -7.49 2.39 11.48
N ASN A 74 -8.51 3.16 11.90
CA ASN A 74 -8.31 4.34 12.74
C ASN A 74 -8.11 3.99 14.22
N ALA A 75 -8.67 2.86 14.67
CA ALA A 75 -8.69 2.47 16.07
C ALA A 75 -7.80 1.24 16.37
N ALA A 76 -7.73 0.28 15.44
CA ALA A 76 -7.06 -1.00 15.65
C ALA A 76 -5.54 -0.85 15.93
N PRO A 77 -5.01 -1.28 17.07
CA PRO A 77 -3.57 -1.25 17.35
C PRO A 77 -2.77 -2.09 16.35
N GLU A 78 -3.36 -3.17 15.83
CA GLU A 78 -2.76 -4.05 14.84
C GLU A 78 -2.51 -3.36 13.51
N TYR A 79 -3.39 -2.45 13.08
CA TYR A 79 -3.16 -1.65 11.88
C TYR A 79 -1.90 -0.79 11.98
N LYS A 80 -1.70 -0.14 13.13
CA LYS A 80 -0.49 0.65 13.41
C LYS A 80 0.77 -0.22 13.42
N LEU A 81 0.67 -1.39 14.02
CA LEU A 81 1.78 -2.35 14.05
C LEU A 81 2.09 -2.88 12.63
N ALA A 82 1.07 -3.15 11.81
CA ALA A 82 1.24 -3.55 10.41
C ALA A 82 2.00 -2.51 9.61
N LEU A 83 1.58 -1.24 9.67
CA LEU A 83 2.27 -0.15 8.98
C LEU A 83 3.72 0.02 9.47
N ALA A 84 3.94 -0.02 10.79
CA ALA A 84 5.29 0.06 11.36
C ALA A 84 6.17 -1.10 10.86
N SER A 85 5.65 -2.32 10.87
CA SER A 85 6.35 -3.53 10.42
C SER A 85 6.69 -3.45 8.93
N LEU A 86 5.73 -3.07 8.08
CA LEU A 86 5.92 -2.91 6.64
C LEU A 86 7.01 -1.90 6.30
N TYR A 87 6.90 -0.67 6.85
CA TYR A 87 7.88 0.37 6.55
C TYR A 87 9.27 0.04 7.10
N ALA A 88 9.37 -0.48 8.34
CA ALA A 88 10.66 -0.87 8.89
C ALA A 88 11.35 -1.93 8.02
N THR A 89 10.58 -2.93 7.55
CA THR A 89 11.11 -4.01 6.71
C THR A 89 11.43 -3.49 5.30
N ALA A 90 10.58 -2.68 4.68
CA ALA A 90 10.84 -2.10 3.36
C ALA A 90 12.11 -1.24 3.34
N TYR A 91 12.33 -0.40 4.38
CA TYR A 91 13.56 0.36 4.50
C TYR A 91 14.77 -0.51 4.84
N SER A 92 14.61 -1.56 5.65
CA SER A 92 15.69 -2.51 5.95
C SER A 92 16.17 -3.21 4.68
N VAL A 93 15.24 -3.71 3.83
CA VAL A 93 15.53 -4.28 2.51
C VAL A 93 16.22 -3.25 1.63
N LYS A 94 15.64 -2.05 1.51
CA LYS A 94 16.19 -0.97 0.70
C LYS A 94 17.66 -0.67 1.05
N PHE A 95 17.99 -0.50 2.32
CA PHE A 95 19.36 -0.19 2.72
C PHE A 95 20.33 -1.34 2.52
N ALA A 96 19.87 -2.60 2.71
CA ALA A 96 20.66 -3.77 2.39
C ALA A 96 20.98 -3.85 0.87
N CYS A 97 19.98 -3.59 0.02
CA CYS A 97 20.17 -3.52 -1.43
C CYS A 97 21.09 -2.37 -1.84
N LYS A 98 20.92 -1.17 -1.26
CA LYS A 98 21.78 -0.02 -1.51
C LYS A 98 23.25 -0.34 -1.19
N ALA A 99 23.52 -1.03 -0.08
CA ALA A 99 24.87 -1.46 0.29
C ALA A 99 25.51 -2.42 -0.73
N LYS A 100 24.66 -3.16 -1.48
CA LYS A 100 25.06 -4.09 -2.57
C LYS A 100 25.00 -3.44 -3.97
N GLY A 101 24.84 -2.10 -4.06
CA GLY A 101 24.81 -1.37 -5.32
C GLY A 101 23.45 -1.37 -6.05
N ARG A 102 22.36 -1.73 -5.38
CA ARG A 102 20.99 -1.77 -5.96
C ARG A 102 20.05 -0.89 -5.12
N ASP A 103 20.03 0.42 -5.37
CA ASP A 103 19.10 1.31 -4.64
C ASP A 103 17.72 1.37 -5.32
N PHE A 104 16.67 1.49 -4.51
CA PHE A 104 15.31 1.71 -5.01
C PHE A 104 14.55 2.72 -4.13
N VAL A 105 13.46 3.27 -4.67
CA VAL A 105 12.52 4.10 -3.91
C VAL A 105 11.50 3.17 -3.28
N VAL A 106 11.26 3.30 -1.97
CA VAL A 106 10.15 2.60 -1.31
C VAL A 106 8.84 3.07 -1.94
N SER A 107 8.06 2.12 -2.43
CA SER A 107 6.80 2.39 -3.12
C SER A 107 5.75 2.99 -2.20
N PRO A 108 4.69 3.61 -2.73
CA PRO A 108 3.53 4.00 -1.95
C PRO A 108 2.99 2.83 -1.11
N LEU A 109 2.29 3.16 -0.04
CA LEU A 109 1.47 2.20 0.67
C LEU A 109 0.28 1.84 -0.21
N GLU A 110 -0.09 0.58 -0.17
CA GLU A 110 -1.25 0.02 -0.88
C GLU A 110 -2.07 -0.81 0.12
N GLY A 111 -3.35 -0.98 -0.13
CA GLY A 111 -4.22 -1.77 0.74
C GLY A 111 -5.25 -2.57 -0.04
N LEU A 112 -5.40 -3.85 0.30
CA LEU A 112 -6.50 -4.68 -0.16
C LEU A 112 -7.56 -4.73 0.93
N TRP A 113 -8.80 -4.49 0.55
CA TRP A 113 -9.94 -4.39 1.46
C TRP A 113 -10.99 -5.43 1.12
N SER A 114 -11.53 -6.07 2.14
CA SER A 114 -12.66 -6.99 2.06
C SER A 114 -13.45 -6.99 3.36
N ALA A 115 -14.63 -7.56 3.31
CA ALA A 115 -15.43 -7.84 4.49
C ALA A 115 -16.26 -9.10 4.24
N PRO A 116 -16.56 -9.90 5.27
CA PRO A 116 -17.46 -11.06 5.13
C PRO A 116 -18.85 -10.68 4.61
N ASP A 117 -19.36 -9.54 5.06
CA ASP A 117 -20.58 -8.91 4.57
C ASP A 117 -20.23 -7.65 3.77
N PRO A 118 -20.45 -7.63 2.44
CA PRO A 118 -20.20 -6.45 1.62
C PRO A 118 -20.97 -5.19 2.05
N GLU A 119 -22.13 -5.35 2.71
CA GLU A 119 -22.89 -4.23 3.23
C GLU A 119 -22.15 -3.48 4.35
N SER A 120 -21.16 -4.11 4.98
CA SER A 120 -20.35 -3.45 6.01
C SER A 120 -19.58 -2.22 5.49
N PHE A 121 -19.25 -2.19 4.18
CA PHE A 121 -18.61 -1.02 3.56
C PHE A 121 -19.58 0.16 3.45
N THR A 122 -20.79 -0.06 2.97
CA THR A 122 -21.83 0.98 2.84
C THR A 122 -22.36 1.42 4.19
N ALA A 123 -22.51 0.48 5.13
CA ALA A 123 -22.91 0.75 6.51
C ALA A 123 -21.77 1.29 7.38
N ARG A 124 -20.54 1.35 6.85
CA ARG A 124 -19.33 1.82 7.52
C ARG A 124 -19.03 1.10 8.85
N ARG A 125 -19.35 -0.21 8.91
CA ARG A 125 -18.97 -1.07 10.03
C ARG A 125 -17.50 -1.47 9.90
N LYS A 126 -16.60 -0.51 10.16
CA LYS A 126 -15.14 -0.65 9.94
C LYS A 126 -14.49 -1.72 10.82
N ASP A 127 -15.09 -2.08 11.93
CA ASP A 127 -14.69 -3.15 12.82
C ASP A 127 -14.82 -4.55 12.18
N GLU A 128 -15.65 -4.68 11.15
CA GLU A 128 -15.84 -5.91 10.37
C GLU A 128 -14.90 -6.00 9.14
N TRP A 129 -14.09 -4.98 8.87
CA TRP A 129 -13.24 -4.94 7.68
C TRP A 129 -11.99 -5.80 7.85
N ASP A 130 -11.72 -6.61 6.83
CA ASP A 130 -10.44 -7.30 6.66
C ASP A 130 -9.55 -6.47 5.73
N TRP A 131 -8.28 -6.33 6.10
CA TRP A 131 -7.33 -5.59 5.29
C TRP A 131 -6.00 -6.35 5.14
N THR A 132 -5.37 -6.17 3.98
CA THR A 132 -3.96 -6.48 3.75
C THR A 132 -3.26 -5.20 3.34
N MET A 133 -2.47 -4.64 4.24
CA MET A 133 -1.61 -3.51 3.89
C MET A 133 -0.36 -4.01 3.21
N MET A 134 0.13 -3.29 2.19
CA MET A 134 1.25 -3.78 1.40
C MET A 134 2.11 -2.67 0.79
N ILE A 135 3.36 -3.01 0.50
CA ILE A 135 4.34 -2.15 -0.17
C ILE A 135 4.99 -2.95 -1.29
N MET A 136 4.84 -2.48 -2.53
CA MET A 136 5.49 -3.09 -3.70
C MET A 136 7.01 -3.01 -3.56
N VAL A 137 7.69 -4.12 -3.82
CA VAL A 137 9.15 -4.23 -3.83
C VAL A 137 9.65 -4.67 -5.20
N PRO A 138 10.93 -4.43 -5.54
CA PRO A 138 11.52 -4.97 -6.76
C PRO A 138 11.46 -6.50 -6.80
N ASP A 139 11.30 -7.06 -7.99
CA ASP A 139 11.20 -8.49 -8.26
C ASP A 139 12.45 -9.31 -7.90
N TYR A 140 13.60 -8.64 -7.75
CA TYR A 140 14.84 -9.26 -7.29
C TYR A 140 14.95 -9.42 -5.76
N ILE A 141 13.95 -9.00 -5.01
CA ILE A 141 13.89 -9.23 -3.56
C ILE A 141 13.40 -10.65 -3.33
N ASP A 142 14.27 -11.48 -2.81
CA ASP A 142 14.00 -12.86 -2.49
C ASP A 142 13.66 -13.07 -1.00
N GLU A 143 13.29 -14.29 -0.67
CA GLU A 143 12.91 -14.68 0.69
C GLU A 143 14.07 -14.51 1.70
N GLU A 144 15.32 -14.77 1.29
CA GLU A 144 16.49 -14.60 2.15
C GLU A 144 16.67 -13.12 2.54
N MET A 145 16.60 -12.21 1.55
CA MET A 145 16.68 -10.77 1.78
C MET A 145 15.54 -10.29 2.68
N PHE A 146 14.33 -10.82 2.50
CA PHE A 146 13.18 -10.50 3.32
C PHE A 146 13.39 -10.96 4.77
N LEU A 147 13.78 -12.23 5.00
CA LEU A 147 13.98 -12.78 6.33
C LEU A 147 15.08 -12.03 7.10
N GLU A 148 16.21 -11.72 6.45
CA GLU A 148 17.25 -10.88 7.05
C GLU A 148 16.72 -9.49 7.44
N ALA A 149 15.90 -8.87 6.59
CA ALA A 149 15.32 -7.57 6.86
C ALA A 149 14.30 -7.63 7.98
N LYS A 150 13.50 -8.71 8.04
CA LYS A 150 12.53 -8.97 9.10
C LYS A 150 13.20 -9.04 10.47
N VAL A 151 14.28 -9.83 10.60
CA VAL A 151 15.06 -9.93 11.84
C VAL A 151 15.61 -8.57 12.27
N ARG A 152 16.22 -7.80 11.33
CA ARG A 152 16.74 -6.46 11.63
C ARG A 152 15.64 -5.50 12.07
N SER A 153 14.46 -5.61 11.49
CA SER A 153 13.31 -4.75 11.81
C SER A 153 12.72 -5.11 13.17
N GLU A 154 12.64 -6.40 13.50
CA GLU A 154 12.20 -6.86 14.82
C GLU A 154 13.14 -6.42 15.94
N CYS A 155 14.45 -6.52 15.74
CA CYS A 155 15.43 -5.99 16.70
C CYS A 155 15.27 -4.49 16.96
N LYS A 156 14.78 -3.71 15.99
CA LYS A 156 14.59 -2.25 16.12
C LYS A 156 13.26 -1.88 16.75
N LEU A 157 12.18 -2.58 16.37
CA LEU A 157 10.82 -2.27 16.81
C LEU A 157 10.42 -3.03 18.09
N GLY A 158 11.17 -4.08 18.46
CA GLY A 158 10.86 -4.98 19.56
C GLY A 158 9.77 -6.01 19.21
N LYS A 159 8.91 -5.72 18.23
CA LYS A 159 7.85 -6.62 17.77
C LYS A 159 7.44 -6.27 16.34
N LEU A 160 7.17 -7.29 15.53
CA LEU A 160 6.53 -7.17 14.23
C LEU A 160 5.15 -7.82 14.25
N ILE A 161 4.29 -7.42 13.31
CA ILE A 161 3.03 -8.14 13.09
C ILE A 161 3.32 -9.55 12.56
N ALA A 162 2.60 -10.54 13.10
CA ALA A 162 2.86 -11.96 12.78
C ALA A 162 2.59 -12.30 11.29
N SER A 163 1.60 -11.62 10.68
CA SER A 163 1.19 -11.82 9.29
C SER A 163 2.16 -11.21 8.26
N LEU A 164 3.26 -10.55 8.68
CA LEU A 164 4.23 -9.94 7.77
C LEU A 164 4.95 -10.99 6.92
N ARG A 165 4.83 -10.85 5.58
CA ARG A 165 5.38 -11.76 4.59
C ARG A 165 5.82 -11.07 3.30
N LEU A 166 6.62 -11.75 2.52
CA LEU A 166 6.89 -11.44 1.11
C LEU A 166 5.98 -12.32 0.26
N GLU A 167 5.20 -11.74 -0.64
CA GLU A 167 4.28 -12.50 -1.49
C GLU A 167 4.15 -11.86 -2.87
N THR A 168 3.88 -12.68 -3.88
CA THR A 168 3.54 -12.22 -5.23
C THR A 168 2.02 -12.17 -5.38
N LEU A 169 1.50 -10.99 -5.72
CA LEU A 169 0.09 -10.77 -6.04
C LEU A 169 -0.10 -10.75 -7.55
N GLU A 170 -1.04 -11.54 -8.04
CA GLU A 170 -1.50 -11.55 -9.42
C GLU A 170 -2.94 -11.08 -9.47
N GLU A 171 -3.19 -9.90 -10.04
CA GLU A 171 -4.52 -9.30 -10.14
C GLU A 171 -5.13 -9.45 -11.54
N GLY A 172 -4.30 -9.58 -12.59
CA GLY A 172 -4.74 -9.71 -13.97
C GLY A 172 -5.54 -8.50 -14.46
N LEU A 173 -6.68 -8.73 -15.09
CA LEU A 173 -7.54 -7.67 -15.57
C LEU A 173 -8.19 -6.91 -14.42
N CYS A 174 -7.97 -5.60 -14.40
CA CYS A 174 -8.53 -4.68 -13.42
C CYS A 174 -9.21 -3.49 -14.09
N LEU A 175 -10.13 -2.86 -13.37
CA LEU A 175 -10.64 -1.52 -13.66
C LEU A 175 -10.01 -0.56 -12.65
N GLN A 176 -9.44 0.57 -13.11
CA GLN A 176 -8.85 1.54 -12.19
C GLN A 176 -9.24 2.98 -12.53
N ALA A 177 -9.38 3.80 -11.49
CA ALA A 177 -9.62 5.25 -11.56
C ALA A 177 -8.79 5.99 -10.52
N LEU A 178 -8.52 7.27 -10.74
CA LEU A 178 -7.97 8.16 -9.73
C LEU A 178 -9.12 8.82 -8.97
N HIS A 179 -9.12 8.70 -7.65
CA HIS A 179 -9.92 9.51 -6.74
C HIS A 179 -9.08 10.67 -6.19
N VAL A 180 -9.69 11.84 -6.08
CA VAL A 180 -9.11 13.01 -5.40
C VAL A 180 -10.12 13.50 -4.38
N GLY A 181 -9.78 13.38 -3.10
CA GLY A 181 -10.67 13.68 -1.98
C GLY A 181 -10.31 12.85 -0.75
N SER A 182 -11.13 12.96 0.30
CA SER A 182 -11.00 12.10 1.47
C SER A 182 -11.38 10.65 1.13
N TYR A 183 -10.89 9.69 1.91
CA TYR A 183 -11.29 8.28 1.77
C TYR A 183 -12.79 8.07 2.02
N ASP A 184 -13.41 8.97 2.79
CA ASP A 184 -14.86 8.93 3.06
C ASP A 184 -15.70 9.37 1.85
N ASP A 185 -15.09 10.07 0.89
CA ASP A 185 -15.75 10.58 -0.33
C ASP A 185 -15.66 9.60 -1.52
N GLU A 186 -15.06 8.42 -1.34
CA GLU A 186 -14.91 7.40 -2.40
C GLU A 186 -16.22 6.68 -2.73
N GLY A 187 -17.18 6.67 -1.81
CA GLY A 187 -18.44 5.94 -1.95
C GLY A 187 -19.18 6.13 -3.28
N PRO A 188 -19.42 7.35 -3.77
CA PRO A 188 -20.10 7.57 -5.06
C PRO A 188 -19.34 6.98 -6.25
N LEU A 189 -17.99 7.03 -6.23
CA LEU A 189 -17.16 6.47 -7.30
C LEU A 189 -17.20 4.94 -7.29
N LEU A 190 -17.20 4.33 -6.09
CA LEU A 190 -17.34 2.89 -5.91
C LEU A 190 -18.73 2.39 -6.32
N ALA A 191 -19.80 3.09 -5.94
CA ALA A 191 -21.14 2.78 -6.35
C ALA A 191 -21.26 2.78 -7.89
N LYS A 192 -20.74 3.80 -8.55
CA LYS A 192 -20.69 3.85 -10.02
C LYS A 192 -19.95 2.67 -10.64
N LEU A 193 -18.84 2.23 -10.03
CA LEU A 193 -18.10 1.05 -10.49
C LEU A 193 -18.95 -0.21 -10.40
N HIS A 194 -19.55 -0.45 -9.24
CA HIS A 194 -20.21 -1.71 -8.92
C HIS A 194 -21.61 -1.82 -9.54
N ASP A 195 -22.37 -0.71 -9.55
CA ASP A 195 -23.77 -0.72 -9.94
C ASP A 195 -23.99 -0.41 -11.44
N GLU A 196 -23.02 0.25 -12.08
CA GLU A 196 -23.13 0.65 -13.49
C GLU A 196 -22.05 -0.02 -14.35
N ILE A 197 -20.74 0.33 -14.12
CA ILE A 197 -19.65 0.00 -15.05
C ILE A 197 -19.39 -1.50 -15.12
N MET A 198 -19.37 -2.20 -13.98
CA MET A 198 -19.12 -3.64 -13.97
C MET A 198 -20.25 -4.42 -14.63
N PRO A 199 -21.56 -4.19 -14.30
CA PRO A 199 -22.66 -4.86 -14.98
C PRO A 199 -22.72 -4.56 -16.48
N GLU A 200 -22.64 -3.29 -16.88
CA GLU A 200 -22.65 -2.88 -18.30
C GLU A 200 -21.49 -3.49 -19.10
N GLY A 201 -20.34 -3.65 -18.48
CA GLY A 201 -19.17 -4.27 -19.08
C GLY A 201 -19.17 -5.79 -19.08
N GLY A 202 -20.17 -6.45 -18.45
CA GLY A 202 -20.20 -7.91 -18.24
C GLY A 202 -19.03 -8.36 -17.36
N TYR A 203 -18.77 -7.65 -16.28
CA TYR A 203 -17.71 -7.96 -15.30
C TYR A 203 -18.30 -8.40 -13.97
N GLY A 204 -17.71 -9.43 -13.37
CA GLY A 204 -17.85 -9.80 -11.98
C GLY A 204 -16.57 -9.50 -11.20
N PHE A 205 -16.64 -9.59 -9.88
CA PHE A 205 -15.46 -9.41 -9.01
C PHE A 205 -14.42 -10.49 -9.28
N GLY A 206 -13.18 -10.09 -9.56
CA GLY A 206 -12.02 -10.97 -9.75
C GLY A 206 -11.13 -11.09 -8.53
N GLY A 207 -11.25 -10.17 -7.58
CA GLY A 207 -10.43 -10.10 -6.37
C GLY A 207 -10.92 -9.03 -5.41
N ARG A 208 -10.13 -8.78 -4.36
CA ARG A 208 -10.43 -7.76 -3.34
C ARG A 208 -10.29 -6.34 -3.90
N HIS A 209 -11.00 -5.40 -3.31
CA HIS A 209 -10.84 -3.98 -3.58
C HIS A 209 -9.42 -3.53 -3.22
N HIS A 210 -8.77 -2.78 -4.11
CA HIS A 210 -7.37 -2.37 -3.97
C HIS A 210 -7.24 -0.84 -4.05
N GLU A 211 -6.64 -0.25 -3.04
CA GLU A 211 -6.34 1.18 -2.96
C GLU A 211 -4.84 1.43 -2.97
N ILE A 212 -4.36 2.36 -3.79
CA ILE A 212 -2.96 2.78 -3.86
C ILE A 212 -2.86 4.24 -3.41
N TYR A 213 -2.23 4.50 -2.27
CA TYR A 213 -2.20 5.80 -1.61
C TYR A 213 -1.06 6.66 -2.15
N LEU A 214 -1.36 7.54 -3.12
CA LEU A 214 -0.35 8.38 -3.79
C LEU A 214 0.06 9.61 -2.98
N SER A 215 -0.75 10.00 -2.00
CA SER A 215 -0.53 11.15 -1.12
C SER A 215 -0.25 10.73 0.30
N ASP A 216 0.60 11.47 0.99
CA ASP A 216 0.81 11.33 2.43
C ASP A 216 -0.27 12.15 3.17
N PRO A 217 -1.22 11.51 3.87
CA PRO A 217 -2.34 12.21 4.53
C PRO A 217 -1.90 13.15 5.65
N ARG A 218 -0.66 13.04 6.12
CA ARG A 218 -0.09 13.95 7.12
C ARG A 218 0.33 15.30 6.55
N LYS A 219 0.59 15.33 5.23
CA LYS A 219 1.13 16.50 4.52
C LYS A 219 0.15 17.07 3.52
N THR A 220 -0.87 16.30 3.17
CA THR A 220 -1.83 16.65 2.14
C THR A 220 -3.20 16.85 2.78
N PRO A 221 -3.85 18.00 2.60
CA PRO A 221 -5.23 18.21 3.03
C PRO A 221 -6.16 17.14 2.45
N ALA A 222 -7.20 16.75 3.20
CA ALA A 222 -8.08 15.65 2.85
C ALA A 222 -8.68 15.79 1.43
N GLU A 223 -9.12 16.98 1.06
CA GLU A 223 -9.71 17.30 -0.25
C GLU A 223 -8.71 17.21 -1.42
N LYS A 224 -7.40 17.03 -1.14
CA LYS A 224 -6.32 16.90 -2.14
C LYS A 224 -5.62 15.54 -2.08
N LEU A 225 -6.09 14.64 -1.23
CA LEU A 225 -5.57 13.27 -1.21
C LEU A 225 -5.82 12.61 -2.57
N ARG A 226 -4.91 11.75 -2.96
CA ARG A 226 -4.96 11.04 -4.24
C ARG A 226 -4.82 9.56 -3.99
N THR A 227 -5.85 8.82 -4.38
CA THR A 227 -5.90 7.36 -4.29
C THR A 227 -6.19 6.79 -5.67
N VAL A 228 -5.41 5.82 -6.13
CA VAL A 228 -5.83 4.98 -7.25
C VAL A 228 -6.71 3.88 -6.66
N ILE A 229 -7.98 3.87 -7.08
CA ILE A 229 -8.94 2.82 -6.80
C ILE A 229 -8.81 1.80 -7.92
N ARG A 230 -8.61 0.53 -7.56
CA ARG A 230 -8.45 -0.58 -8.48
C ARG A 230 -9.36 -1.73 -8.05
N GLN A 231 -10.06 -2.31 -9.00
CA GLN A 231 -10.89 -3.48 -8.80
C GLN A 231 -10.49 -4.57 -9.79
N PRO A 232 -9.89 -5.67 -9.33
CA PRO A 232 -9.73 -6.85 -10.17
C PRO A 232 -11.10 -7.38 -10.62
N VAL A 233 -11.21 -7.70 -11.90
CA VAL A 233 -12.47 -8.13 -12.52
C VAL A 233 -12.27 -9.38 -13.36
N ARG A 234 -13.36 -10.14 -13.56
CA ARG A 234 -13.42 -11.26 -14.49
C ARG A 234 -14.62 -11.11 -15.41
N LYS A 235 -14.51 -11.56 -16.65
CA LYS A 235 -15.68 -11.65 -17.54
C LYS A 235 -16.67 -12.69 -16.99
N THR A 236 -17.95 -12.32 -16.99
CA THR A 236 -19.08 -13.18 -16.58
C THR A 236 -19.68 -13.88 -17.81
#